data_cd303d5b45ee838affb9805c3b7f6fcf
#
_entry.id   cd303d5b45ee838affb9805c3b7f6fcf
#
_cell.length_a   1.000
_cell.length_b   1.000
_cell.length_c   1.000
_cell.angle_alpha   90.00
_cell.angle_beta   90.00
_cell.angle_gamma   90.00
#
_symmetry.space_group_name_H-M   'P 1'
#
loop_
_entity.id
_entity.type
_entity.pdbx_description
1 polymer ?
#
loop_
_entity_poly.entity_id
_entity_poly.type
_entity_poly.pdbx_seq_one_letter_code
_entity_poly.pdbx_strand_id
1 'polypeptide(L)'
;MKFEGTTYRPPVEADSMLLQVTVGCAHNRCTYCNMYDDVKFRVIKPDQIERDLQEARQIYSRAERIFLVNGDAFVLSANRLRKIAQLIAKYFPECKTISMYSSIQNIQSKSDEDLKELKRCGINDLYVGVESGWDQVVSHIKKGHTIEDAKRELTRLNEAGINHIAGLMLGVAGRGKGLENAKHTAALLNETKPKLIWAGTLGLFEGTPLSKEAEEGVFVPASEIEILEEEKALIRCIDLENVPFYGIHPTNTLPVSGTLPRDNQRMIDTIDRGISRLGKDSLANSFHRASL
;
A
#
# COMPACT_ATOMS: atom_id res chain seq x y z
N MET A 1 7.42 18.17 16.95
CA MET A 1 6.75 16.85 16.84
C MET A 1 7.76 15.73 17.09
N LYS A 2 7.41 14.76 17.91
CA LYS A 2 8.23 13.56 18.16
C LYS A 2 7.41 12.34 17.77
N PHE A 3 7.91 11.55 16.80
CA PHE A 3 7.27 10.32 16.39
C PHE A 3 7.66 9.17 17.33
N GLU A 4 6.72 8.29 17.61
CA GLU A 4 6.93 7.09 18.39
C GLU A 4 6.92 5.86 17.46
N GLY A 5 7.94 5.01 17.61
CA GLY A 5 8.17 3.86 16.73
C GLY A 5 8.68 4.27 15.35
N THR A 6 8.98 3.27 14.54
CA THR A 6 9.39 3.47 13.15
C THR A 6 8.21 4.01 12.32
N THR A 7 8.49 5.00 11.49
CA THR A 7 7.49 5.65 10.65
C THR A 7 7.74 5.31 9.19
N TYR A 8 6.75 4.72 8.54
CA TYR A 8 6.77 4.37 7.13
C TYR A 8 5.83 5.26 6.34
N ARG A 9 6.26 5.66 5.15
CA ARG A 9 5.42 6.39 4.19
C ARG A 9 5.72 5.94 2.76
N PRO A 10 4.73 5.99 1.85
CA PRO A 10 5.00 5.71 0.44
C PRO A 10 5.96 6.76 -0.15
N PRO A 11 6.84 6.39 -1.10
CA PRO A 11 7.75 7.35 -1.75
C PRO A 11 7.04 8.55 -2.37
N VAL A 12 5.84 8.37 -2.90
CA VAL A 12 5.00 9.43 -3.48
C VAL A 12 4.47 10.44 -2.46
N GLU A 13 4.62 10.17 -1.16
CA GLU A 13 4.31 11.08 -0.06
C GLU A 13 5.56 11.76 0.52
N ALA A 14 6.70 11.72 -0.21
CA ALA A 14 7.98 12.26 0.28
C ALA A 14 7.88 13.74 0.73
N ASP A 15 7.09 14.54 0.03
CA ASP A 15 6.90 15.97 0.31
C ASP A 15 5.72 16.26 1.25
N SER A 16 4.98 15.24 1.69
CA SER A 16 3.84 15.42 2.58
C SER A 16 4.30 15.69 4.01
N MET A 17 3.64 16.62 4.69
CA MET A 17 3.79 16.77 6.13
C MET A 17 3.25 15.52 6.83
N LEU A 18 4.02 14.94 7.74
CA LEU A 18 3.60 13.77 8.50
C LEU A 18 2.92 14.18 9.80
N LEU A 19 1.80 13.55 10.13
CA LEU A 19 1.11 13.71 11.42
C LEU A 19 0.83 12.34 12.01
N GLN A 20 1.38 12.06 13.18
CA GLN A 20 1.15 10.77 13.84
C GLN A 20 -0.20 10.76 14.56
N VAL A 21 -1.09 9.84 14.17
CA VAL A 21 -2.43 9.69 14.78
C VAL A 21 -2.62 8.30 15.40
N THR A 22 -1.79 7.34 15.00
CA THR A 22 -1.70 5.98 15.55
C THR A 22 -0.25 5.57 15.72
N VAL A 23 0.01 4.58 16.57
CA VAL A 23 1.29 3.87 16.70
C VAL A 23 1.05 2.44 16.29
N GLY A 24 1.94 1.86 15.49
CA GLY A 24 1.82 0.48 15.03
C GLY A 24 0.72 0.24 14.00
N CYS A 25 0.35 -1.02 13.82
CA CYS A 25 -0.71 -1.47 12.93
C CYS A 25 -1.80 -2.21 13.72
N ALA A 26 -3.08 -1.84 13.51
CA ALA A 26 -4.21 -2.47 14.20
C ALA A 26 -4.43 -3.92 13.77
N HIS A 27 -4.15 -4.25 12.52
CA HIS A 27 -4.28 -5.61 12.02
C HIS A 27 -3.13 -6.49 12.50
N ASN A 28 -1.88 -6.10 12.26
CA ASN A 28 -0.60 -6.72 12.66
C ASN A 28 -0.58 -8.27 12.67
N ARG A 29 -1.20 -8.91 11.65
CA ARG A 29 -1.33 -10.37 11.52
C ARG A 29 -0.91 -10.89 10.15
N CYS A 30 -0.48 -10.01 9.25
CA CYS A 30 -0.01 -10.41 7.93
C CYS A 30 1.23 -11.30 8.08
N THR A 31 1.23 -12.49 7.45
CA THR A 31 2.28 -13.50 7.66
C THR A 31 3.66 -13.10 7.17
N TYR A 32 3.74 -12.09 6.31
CA TYR A 32 4.99 -11.58 5.73
C TYR A 32 5.55 -10.32 6.41
N CYS A 33 4.75 -9.66 7.27
CA CYS A 33 5.05 -8.31 7.76
C CYS A 33 5.55 -8.35 9.21
N ASN A 34 6.65 -7.64 9.47
CA ASN A 34 7.22 -7.40 10.80
C ASN A 34 7.40 -5.90 11.12
N MET A 35 6.83 -5.01 10.31
CA MET A 35 7.06 -3.55 10.42
C MET A 35 6.71 -2.96 11.79
N TYR A 36 5.80 -3.60 12.53
CA TYR A 36 5.29 -3.10 13.80
C TYR A 36 5.30 -4.15 14.92
N ASP A 37 6.16 -5.16 14.82
CA ASP A 37 6.25 -6.22 15.84
C ASP A 37 6.84 -5.70 17.16
N ASP A 38 7.63 -4.64 17.10
CA ASP A 38 8.28 -3.98 18.23
C ASP A 38 7.38 -3.00 19.00
N VAL A 39 6.18 -2.67 18.46
CA VAL A 39 5.28 -1.69 19.06
C VAL A 39 3.85 -2.19 19.19
N LYS A 40 3.23 -1.94 20.35
CA LYS A 40 1.83 -2.24 20.57
C LYS A 40 0.95 -1.17 19.92
N PHE A 41 -0.06 -1.60 19.16
CA PHE A 41 -1.03 -0.66 18.56
C PHE A 41 -1.71 0.20 19.62
N ARG A 42 -1.76 1.48 19.37
CA ARG A 42 -2.52 2.47 20.15
C ARG A 42 -2.87 3.71 19.33
N VAL A 43 -3.88 4.41 19.79
CA VAL A 43 -4.35 5.66 19.18
C VAL A 43 -3.78 6.85 19.93
N ILE A 44 -3.26 7.85 19.22
CA ILE A 44 -2.77 9.11 19.82
C ILE A 44 -3.94 9.91 20.39
N LYS A 45 -3.73 10.51 21.56
CA LYS A 45 -4.74 11.33 22.21
C LYS A 45 -4.99 12.64 21.43
N PRO A 46 -6.23 13.13 21.36
CA PRO A 46 -6.55 14.38 20.63
C PRO A 46 -5.69 15.57 21.02
N ASP A 47 -5.45 15.76 22.31
CA ASP A 47 -4.64 16.88 22.82
C ASP A 47 -3.18 16.79 22.34
N GLN A 48 -2.66 15.57 22.14
CA GLN A 48 -1.32 15.40 21.58
C GLN A 48 -1.30 15.74 20.09
N ILE A 49 -2.31 15.31 19.34
CA ILE A 49 -2.45 15.64 17.91
C ILE A 49 -2.53 17.16 17.73
N GLU A 50 -3.28 17.85 18.59
CA GLU A 50 -3.38 19.31 18.53
C GLU A 50 -2.05 20.01 18.85
N ARG A 51 -1.32 19.56 19.87
CA ARG A 51 0.05 20.07 20.16
C ARG A 51 1.00 19.84 18.99
N ASP A 52 0.97 18.65 18.40
CA ASP A 52 1.82 18.31 17.25
C ASP A 52 1.52 19.21 16.04
N LEU A 53 0.24 19.54 15.79
CA LEU A 53 -0.15 20.48 14.74
C LEU A 53 0.32 21.91 15.03
N GLN A 54 0.26 22.36 16.31
CA GLN A 54 0.79 23.66 16.73
C GLN A 54 2.30 23.76 16.49
N GLU A 55 3.07 22.74 16.91
CA GLU A 55 4.52 22.67 16.67
C GLU A 55 4.83 22.60 15.18
N ALA A 56 4.09 21.77 14.43
CA ALA A 56 4.24 21.65 12.99
C ALA A 56 4.06 23.01 12.29
N ARG A 57 3.09 23.81 12.69
CA ARG A 57 2.84 25.12 12.11
C ARG A 57 4.00 26.11 12.32
N GLN A 58 4.80 25.93 13.35
CA GLN A 58 6.01 26.74 13.56
C GLN A 58 7.15 26.36 12.60
N ILE A 59 7.14 25.11 12.12
CA ILE A 59 8.18 24.57 11.22
C ILE A 59 7.76 24.73 9.75
N TYR A 60 6.52 24.39 9.43
CA TYR A 60 5.97 24.41 8.06
C TYR A 60 5.15 25.69 7.85
N SER A 61 5.64 26.59 7.01
CA SER A 61 4.87 27.77 6.61
C SER A 61 3.64 27.41 5.78
N ARG A 62 3.66 26.25 5.07
CA ARG A 62 2.58 25.75 4.24
C ARG A 62 2.63 24.22 4.19
N ALA A 63 1.46 23.58 4.26
CA ALA A 63 1.29 22.13 4.04
C ALA A 63 -0.03 21.87 3.29
N GLU A 64 0.05 21.70 1.97
CA GLU A 64 -1.12 21.40 1.12
C GLU A 64 -1.52 19.93 1.18
N ARG A 65 -0.60 19.06 1.64
CA ARG A 65 -0.83 17.62 1.76
C ARG A 65 -0.27 17.11 3.09
N ILE A 66 -1.09 16.37 3.83
CA ILE A 66 -0.74 15.82 5.13
C ILE A 66 -0.99 14.31 5.10
N PHE A 67 0.05 13.54 5.44
CA PHE A 67 -0.04 12.09 5.54
C PHE A 67 -0.16 11.66 7.01
N LEU A 68 -1.26 10.99 7.35
CA LEU A 68 -1.49 10.47 8.70
C LEU A 68 -0.75 9.14 8.88
N VAL A 69 0.23 9.11 9.78
CA VAL A 69 0.97 7.90 10.13
C VAL A 69 0.46 7.32 11.45
N ASN A 70 0.60 6.06 11.76
CA ASN A 70 1.36 4.98 11.16
C ASN A 70 0.44 3.99 10.39
N GLY A 71 0.88 2.75 10.32
CA GLY A 71 0.53 1.66 9.44
C GLY A 71 -0.93 1.34 9.15
N ASP A 72 -1.86 1.92 9.87
CA ASP A 72 -3.29 1.65 9.71
C ASP A 72 -4.15 2.80 10.28
N ALA A 73 -3.86 4.04 9.88
CA ALA A 73 -4.53 5.21 10.43
C ALA A 73 -6.04 5.25 10.13
N PHE A 74 -6.48 4.64 9.02
CA PHE A 74 -7.90 4.59 8.66
C PHE A 74 -8.73 3.64 9.55
N VAL A 75 -8.12 2.89 10.47
CA VAL A 75 -8.84 2.13 11.51
C VAL A 75 -9.62 3.03 12.46
N LEU A 76 -9.23 4.29 12.58
CA LEU A 76 -9.93 5.25 13.42
C LEU A 76 -11.39 5.40 12.97
N SER A 77 -12.31 5.56 13.94
CA SER A 77 -13.72 5.82 13.62
C SER A 77 -13.89 7.09 12.78
N ALA A 78 -14.93 7.14 11.96
CA ALA A 78 -15.24 8.30 11.13
C ALA A 78 -15.32 9.60 11.96
N ASN A 79 -15.92 9.54 13.15
CA ASN A 79 -15.99 10.69 14.05
C ASN A 79 -14.60 11.18 14.50
N ARG A 80 -13.67 10.26 14.79
CA ARG A 80 -12.29 10.61 15.13
C ARG A 80 -11.55 11.23 13.96
N LEU A 81 -11.66 10.63 12.78
CA LEU A 81 -11.04 11.15 11.55
C LEU A 81 -11.57 12.55 11.22
N ARG A 82 -12.90 12.80 11.38
CA ARG A 82 -13.48 14.13 11.21
C ARG A 82 -12.88 15.15 12.16
N LYS A 83 -12.74 14.82 13.45
CA LYS A 83 -12.12 15.71 14.44
C LYS A 83 -10.66 16.03 14.10
N ILE A 84 -9.89 15.03 13.64
CA ILE A 84 -8.51 15.25 13.19
C ILE A 84 -8.49 16.17 11.97
N ALA A 85 -9.35 15.94 10.98
CA ALA A 85 -9.46 16.80 9.80
C ALA A 85 -9.85 18.25 10.15
N GLN A 86 -10.73 18.44 11.13
CA GLN A 86 -11.08 19.78 11.66
C GLN A 86 -9.89 20.46 12.32
N LEU A 87 -9.08 19.74 13.10
CA LEU A 87 -7.85 20.28 13.68
C LEU A 87 -6.83 20.64 12.59
N ILE A 88 -6.68 19.78 11.58
CA ILE A 88 -5.84 20.08 10.42
C ILE A 88 -6.30 21.37 9.73
N ALA A 89 -7.59 21.50 9.43
CA ALA A 89 -8.15 22.72 8.81
C ALA A 89 -7.95 23.98 9.67
N LYS A 90 -7.96 23.85 11.00
CA LYS A 90 -7.70 24.95 11.93
C LYS A 90 -6.25 25.47 11.84
N TYR A 91 -5.26 24.55 11.77
CA TYR A 91 -3.84 24.91 11.79
C TYR A 91 -3.23 25.03 10.39
N PHE A 92 -3.76 24.29 9.41
CA PHE A 92 -3.32 24.25 8.01
C PHE A 92 -4.52 24.42 7.07
N PRO A 93 -5.16 25.61 7.04
CA PRO A 93 -6.34 25.85 6.18
C PRO A 93 -6.05 25.67 4.69
N GLU A 94 -4.78 25.72 4.29
CA GLU A 94 -4.34 25.44 2.94
C GLU A 94 -4.25 23.96 2.59
N CYS A 95 -4.45 23.03 3.55
CA CYS A 95 -4.40 21.61 3.31
C CYS A 95 -5.55 21.17 2.41
N LYS A 96 -5.21 20.64 1.24
CA LYS A 96 -6.16 20.17 0.22
C LYS A 96 -6.39 18.66 0.28
N THR A 97 -5.41 17.92 0.83
CA THR A 97 -5.44 16.46 0.84
C THR A 97 -4.89 15.90 2.15
N ILE A 98 -5.71 15.10 2.79
CA ILE A 98 -5.31 14.21 3.87
C ILE A 98 -5.26 12.80 3.30
N SER A 99 -4.12 12.14 3.48
CA SER A 99 -3.87 10.77 2.99
C SER A 99 -3.39 9.88 4.12
N MET A 100 -3.56 8.56 4.00
CA MET A 100 -3.15 7.59 5.01
C MET A 100 -3.20 6.16 4.48
N TYR A 101 -2.58 5.25 5.23
CA TYR A 101 -2.76 3.82 5.01
C TYR A 101 -4.15 3.33 5.47
N SER A 102 -4.67 2.34 4.76
CA SER A 102 -5.94 1.67 5.04
C SER A 102 -5.87 0.19 4.70
N SER A 103 -6.72 -0.59 5.36
CA SER A 103 -7.07 -1.96 4.96
C SER A 103 -8.52 -2.02 4.45
N ILE A 104 -8.88 -3.11 3.78
CA ILE A 104 -10.26 -3.36 3.33
C ILE A 104 -11.23 -3.37 4.52
N GLN A 105 -10.83 -3.99 5.65
CA GLN A 105 -11.65 -4.04 6.87
C GLN A 105 -11.93 -2.65 7.45
N ASN A 106 -10.99 -1.73 7.30
CA ASN A 106 -11.18 -0.36 7.79
C ASN A 106 -12.22 0.40 6.96
N ILE A 107 -12.28 0.15 5.66
CA ILE A 107 -13.31 0.72 4.79
C ILE A 107 -14.67 0.10 5.14
N GLN A 108 -14.73 -1.22 5.28
CA GLN A 108 -15.94 -1.96 5.65
C GLN A 108 -16.55 -1.50 6.99
N SER A 109 -15.73 -1.01 7.91
CA SER A 109 -16.17 -0.51 9.22
C SER A 109 -16.89 0.85 9.17
N LYS A 110 -17.03 1.47 8.01
CA LYS A 110 -17.62 2.79 7.80
C LYS A 110 -18.85 2.72 6.91
N SER A 111 -19.88 3.51 7.22
CA SER A 111 -21.04 3.66 6.34
C SER A 111 -20.68 4.49 5.10
N ASP A 112 -21.54 4.43 4.07
CA ASP A 112 -21.37 5.25 2.85
C ASP A 112 -21.48 6.74 3.16
N GLU A 113 -22.32 7.10 4.12
CA GLU A 113 -22.44 8.47 4.64
C GLU A 113 -21.15 8.91 5.31
N ASP A 114 -20.54 8.04 6.14
CA ASP A 114 -19.24 8.33 6.77
C ASP A 114 -18.18 8.57 5.71
N LEU A 115 -18.07 7.74 4.67
CA LEU A 115 -17.09 7.90 3.60
C LEU A 115 -17.29 9.22 2.86
N LYS A 116 -18.53 9.58 2.50
CA LYS A 116 -18.86 10.87 1.86
C LYS A 116 -18.51 12.07 2.73
N GLU A 117 -18.75 11.98 4.05
CA GLU A 117 -18.37 13.04 4.98
C GLU A 117 -16.86 13.15 5.13
N LEU A 118 -16.15 12.04 5.23
CA LEU A 118 -14.67 12.03 5.30
C LEU A 118 -14.08 12.67 4.04
N LYS A 119 -14.65 12.40 2.87
CA LYS A 119 -14.28 13.09 1.63
C LYS A 119 -14.44 14.59 1.73
N ARG A 120 -15.60 15.08 2.23
CA ARG A 120 -15.82 16.52 2.41
C ARG A 120 -14.84 17.16 3.39
N CYS A 121 -14.32 16.38 4.34
CA CYS A 121 -13.29 16.82 5.28
C CYS A 121 -11.86 16.81 4.70
N GLY A 122 -11.69 16.51 3.41
CA GLY A 122 -10.38 16.51 2.75
C GLY A 122 -9.61 15.19 2.83
N ILE A 123 -10.21 14.09 3.33
CA ILE A 123 -9.62 12.76 3.24
C ILE A 123 -9.83 12.27 1.81
N ASN A 124 -8.77 12.39 1.02
CA ASN A 124 -8.84 12.24 -0.44
C ASN A 124 -8.19 10.98 -0.97
N ASP A 125 -7.11 10.52 -0.35
CA ASP A 125 -6.27 9.44 -0.87
C ASP A 125 -6.01 8.38 0.22
N LEU A 126 -6.37 7.12 -0.04
CA LEU A 126 -6.08 5.99 0.84
C LEU A 126 -5.12 5.01 0.17
N TYR A 127 -4.02 4.70 0.84
CA TYR A 127 -3.08 3.66 0.43
C TYR A 127 -3.56 2.33 0.97
N VAL A 128 -4.15 1.51 0.11
CA VAL A 128 -4.79 0.26 0.49
C VAL A 128 -3.89 -0.91 0.12
N GLY A 129 -3.42 -1.65 1.12
CA GLY A 129 -2.67 -2.89 0.91
C GLY A 129 -3.60 -3.99 0.40
N VAL A 130 -3.75 -4.06 -0.92
CA VAL A 130 -4.50 -5.13 -1.63
C VAL A 130 -3.67 -6.40 -1.71
N GLU A 131 -2.39 -6.25 -1.98
CA GLU A 131 -1.31 -7.24 -2.14
C GLU A 131 -1.51 -8.17 -3.34
N SER A 132 -2.70 -8.76 -3.51
CA SER A 132 -3.06 -9.71 -4.56
C SER A 132 -4.55 -9.65 -4.85
N GLY A 133 -4.94 -10.00 -6.08
CA GLY A 133 -6.33 -10.22 -6.49
C GLY A 133 -6.79 -11.68 -6.39
N TRP A 134 -6.09 -12.54 -5.67
CA TRP A 134 -6.34 -13.97 -5.60
C TRP A 134 -6.66 -14.43 -4.17
N ASP A 135 -7.87 -14.97 -3.94
CA ASP A 135 -8.35 -15.35 -2.61
C ASP A 135 -7.41 -16.32 -1.87
N GLN A 136 -6.82 -17.28 -2.59
CA GLN A 136 -5.86 -18.21 -1.97
C GLN A 136 -4.65 -17.47 -1.41
N VAL A 137 -4.16 -16.44 -2.11
CA VAL A 137 -3.00 -15.65 -1.69
C VAL A 137 -3.35 -14.78 -0.50
N VAL A 138 -4.41 -13.96 -0.57
CA VAL A 138 -4.78 -13.05 0.52
C VAL A 138 -5.17 -13.78 1.80
N SER A 139 -5.74 -14.99 1.65
CA SER A 139 -6.02 -15.90 2.78
C SER A 139 -4.74 -16.43 3.42
N HIS A 140 -3.79 -16.92 2.61
CA HIS A 140 -2.50 -17.46 3.08
C HIS A 140 -1.69 -16.38 3.84
N ILE A 141 -1.62 -15.18 3.29
CA ILE A 141 -0.91 -14.07 3.94
C ILE A 141 -1.73 -13.37 5.05
N LYS A 142 -2.89 -13.88 5.39
CA LYS A 142 -3.79 -13.40 6.46
C LYS A 142 -4.14 -11.92 6.38
N LYS A 143 -4.48 -11.45 5.17
CA LYS A 143 -4.93 -10.06 4.96
C LYS A 143 -6.28 -9.76 5.63
N GLY A 144 -7.07 -10.79 5.96
CA GLY A 144 -8.33 -10.66 6.70
C GLY A 144 -9.52 -10.18 5.86
N HIS A 145 -9.46 -10.29 4.54
CA HIS A 145 -10.56 -10.00 3.61
C HIS A 145 -10.56 -11.01 2.46
N THR A 146 -11.68 -11.10 1.76
CA THR A 146 -11.82 -11.82 0.48
C THR A 146 -11.67 -10.84 -0.69
N ILE A 147 -11.49 -11.37 -1.90
CA ILE A 147 -11.44 -10.52 -3.11
C ILE A 147 -12.80 -9.87 -3.37
N GLU A 148 -13.88 -10.55 -3.04
CA GLU A 148 -15.23 -9.96 -3.11
C GLU A 148 -15.40 -8.78 -2.14
N ASP A 149 -14.86 -8.89 -0.90
CA ASP A 149 -14.81 -7.76 0.02
C ASP A 149 -13.99 -6.60 -0.56
N ALA A 150 -12.81 -6.90 -1.15
CA ALA A 150 -11.98 -5.87 -1.76
C ALA A 150 -12.71 -5.14 -2.89
N LYS A 151 -13.37 -5.86 -3.81
CA LYS A 151 -14.18 -5.28 -4.88
C LYS A 151 -15.24 -4.34 -4.34
N ARG A 152 -16.05 -4.83 -3.41
CA ARG A 152 -17.14 -4.06 -2.80
C ARG A 152 -16.62 -2.78 -2.14
N GLU A 153 -15.61 -2.90 -1.28
CA GLU A 153 -15.15 -1.77 -0.47
C GLU A 153 -14.39 -0.72 -1.29
N LEU A 154 -13.58 -1.14 -2.27
CA LEU A 154 -12.89 -0.21 -3.17
C LEU A 154 -13.87 0.51 -4.12
N THR A 155 -14.93 -0.16 -4.55
CA THR A 155 -16.02 0.47 -5.30
C THR A 155 -16.73 1.54 -4.46
N ARG A 156 -17.04 1.24 -3.19
CA ARG A 156 -17.64 2.21 -2.25
C ARG A 156 -16.76 3.45 -2.04
N LEU A 157 -15.42 3.30 -2.00
CA LEU A 157 -14.50 4.45 -1.96
C LEU A 157 -14.65 5.32 -3.21
N ASN A 158 -14.66 4.71 -4.39
CA ASN A 158 -14.83 5.44 -5.65
C ASN A 158 -16.17 6.20 -5.70
N GLU A 159 -17.26 5.57 -5.26
CA GLU A 159 -18.58 6.19 -5.18
C GLU A 159 -18.63 7.36 -4.18
N ALA A 160 -17.87 7.27 -3.10
CA ALA A 160 -17.70 8.37 -2.14
C ALA A 160 -16.74 9.47 -2.66
N GLY A 161 -16.04 9.25 -3.78
CA GLY A 161 -15.06 10.16 -4.35
C GLY A 161 -13.71 10.14 -3.62
N ILE A 162 -13.44 9.14 -2.78
CA ILE A 162 -12.14 8.92 -2.14
C ILE A 162 -11.30 8.05 -3.06
N ASN A 163 -10.13 8.53 -3.45
CA ASN A 163 -9.23 7.76 -4.27
C ASN A 163 -8.57 6.64 -3.47
N HIS A 164 -8.39 5.48 -4.05
CA HIS A 164 -7.52 4.46 -3.50
C HIS A 164 -6.26 4.27 -4.36
N ILE A 165 -5.17 4.07 -3.68
CA ILE A 165 -3.89 3.65 -4.24
C ILE A 165 -3.74 2.17 -3.90
N ALA A 166 -3.67 1.32 -4.93
CA ALA A 166 -3.54 -0.11 -4.74
C ALA A 166 -2.09 -0.50 -4.48
N GLY A 167 -1.79 -0.92 -3.26
CA GLY A 167 -0.51 -1.55 -2.91
C GLY A 167 -0.54 -3.03 -3.28
N LEU A 168 0.43 -3.48 -4.07
CA LEU A 168 0.56 -4.85 -4.56
C LEU A 168 1.90 -5.45 -4.14
N MET A 169 1.95 -6.77 -4.07
CA MET A 169 3.14 -7.51 -3.70
C MET A 169 3.46 -8.60 -4.73
N LEU A 170 4.47 -8.33 -5.57
CA LEU A 170 4.98 -9.27 -6.55
C LEU A 170 5.68 -10.45 -5.85
N GLY A 171 5.54 -11.65 -6.37
CA GLY A 171 6.13 -12.88 -5.83
C GLY A 171 5.38 -13.46 -4.63
N VAL A 172 4.33 -12.80 -4.12
CA VAL A 172 3.59 -13.22 -2.92
C VAL A 172 2.85 -14.55 -3.07
N ALA A 173 2.52 -14.94 -4.31
CA ALA A 173 1.90 -16.23 -4.60
C ALA A 173 2.87 -17.42 -4.52
N GLY A 174 4.19 -17.16 -4.52
CA GLY A 174 5.23 -18.17 -4.53
C GLY A 174 5.55 -18.71 -5.92
N ARG A 175 6.50 -19.65 -5.95
CA ARG A 175 7.06 -20.23 -7.18
C ARG A 175 5.97 -20.85 -8.09
N GLY A 176 6.05 -20.58 -9.39
CA GLY A 176 5.18 -21.13 -10.42
C GLY A 176 3.78 -20.49 -10.49
N LYS A 177 3.42 -19.59 -9.57
CA LYS A 177 2.06 -19.02 -9.46
C LYS A 177 1.95 -17.55 -9.88
N GLY A 178 3.07 -16.88 -10.20
CA GLY A 178 3.09 -15.45 -10.49
C GLY A 178 2.19 -15.04 -11.66
N LEU A 179 2.18 -15.79 -12.77
CA LEU A 179 1.35 -15.47 -13.93
C LEU A 179 -0.16 -15.55 -13.64
N GLU A 180 -0.58 -16.51 -12.81
CA GLU A 180 -1.97 -16.65 -12.40
C GLU A 180 -2.34 -15.51 -11.42
N ASN A 181 -1.46 -15.23 -10.47
CA ASN A 181 -1.62 -14.09 -9.54
C ASN A 181 -1.76 -12.76 -10.29
N ALA A 182 -0.95 -12.52 -11.31
CA ALA A 182 -1.02 -11.32 -12.15
C ALA A 182 -2.39 -11.16 -12.82
N LYS A 183 -2.96 -12.26 -13.37
CA LYS A 183 -4.28 -12.24 -14.02
C LYS A 183 -5.40 -11.92 -13.04
N HIS A 184 -5.42 -12.59 -11.89
CA HIS A 184 -6.40 -12.32 -10.84
C HIS A 184 -6.29 -10.89 -10.31
N THR A 185 -5.06 -10.41 -10.10
CA THR A 185 -4.80 -9.06 -9.61
C THR A 185 -5.22 -8.01 -10.63
N ALA A 186 -4.90 -8.20 -11.91
CA ALA A 186 -5.34 -7.30 -12.97
C ALA A 186 -6.88 -7.26 -13.09
N ALA A 187 -7.56 -8.41 -12.97
CA ALA A 187 -9.03 -8.44 -12.99
C ALA A 187 -9.64 -7.59 -11.86
N LEU A 188 -9.10 -7.71 -10.63
CA LEU A 188 -9.53 -6.87 -9.51
C LEU A 188 -9.29 -5.38 -9.77
N LEU A 189 -8.11 -5.01 -10.27
CA LEU A 189 -7.76 -3.62 -10.54
C LEU A 189 -8.63 -3.00 -11.65
N ASN A 190 -8.90 -3.76 -12.71
CA ASN A 190 -9.75 -3.32 -13.82
C ASN A 190 -11.18 -3.01 -13.37
N GLU A 191 -11.71 -3.76 -12.40
CA GLU A 191 -13.02 -3.50 -11.80
C GLU A 191 -12.97 -2.29 -10.84
N THR A 192 -11.96 -2.22 -9.98
CA THR A 192 -11.90 -1.25 -8.87
C THR A 192 -11.27 0.09 -9.23
N LYS A 193 -10.58 0.18 -10.36
CA LYS A 193 -10.05 1.43 -10.97
C LYS A 193 -9.27 2.31 -9.98
N PRO A 194 -8.12 1.85 -9.46
CA PRO A 194 -7.28 2.64 -8.56
C PRO A 194 -6.76 3.92 -9.23
N LYS A 195 -6.56 4.97 -8.47
CA LYS A 195 -5.90 6.20 -8.92
C LYS A 195 -4.43 6.00 -9.28
N LEU A 196 -3.78 5.06 -8.60
CA LEU A 196 -2.37 4.71 -8.76
C LEU A 196 -2.17 3.26 -8.33
N ILE A 197 -1.29 2.54 -9.01
CA ILE A 197 -0.85 1.21 -8.64
C ILE A 197 0.59 1.31 -8.14
N TRP A 198 0.84 0.78 -6.94
CA TRP A 198 2.17 0.73 -6.35
C TRP A 198 2.54 -0.73 -6.10
N ALA A 199 3.54 -1.24 -6.82
CA ALA A 199 3.98 -2.62 -6.75
C ALA A 199 5.36 -2.73 -6.09
N GLY A 200 5.43 -3.48 -4.99
CA GLY A 200 6.67 -3.90 -4.34
C GLY A 200 6.86 -5.40 -4.50
N THR A 201 8.09 -5.88 -4.26
CA THR A 201 8.39 -7.32 -4.27
C THR A 201 8.42 -7.85 -2.84
N LEU A 202 7.88 -9.06 -2.63
CA LEU A 202 7.90 -9.77 -1.36
C LEU A 202 9.33 -9.88 -0.80
N GLY A 203 9.51 -9.39 0.42
CA GLY A 203 10.66 -9.68 1.27
C GLY A 203 10.30 -10.75 2.30
N LEU A 204 11.15 -11.75 2.46
CA LEU A 204 11.03 -12.73 3.55
C LEU A 204 11.87 -12.22 4.71
N PHE A 205 11.23 -11.54 5.65
CA PHE A 205 11.90 -10.97 6.83
C PHE A 205 11.98 -12.02 7.94
N GLU A 206 13.14 -12.13 8.54
CA GLU A 206 13.41 -13.05 9.64
C GLU A 206 12.35 -12.92 10.76
N GLY A 207 11.91 -14.05 11.30
CA GLY A 207 10.94 -14.11 12.38
C GLY A 207 9.48 -14.07 11.92
N THR A 208 9.17 -13.67 10.68
CA THR A 208 7.80 -13.70 10.17
C THR A 208 7.29 -15.13 9.96
N PRO A 209 5.97 -15.37 10.07
CA PRO A 209 5.42 -16.69 9.78
C PRO A 209 5.75 -17.20 8.37
N LEU A 210 5.69 -16.32 7.35
CA LEU A 210 5.98 -16.70 5.97
C LEU A 210 7.45 -17.02 5.74
N SER A 211 8.38 -16.37 6.45
CA SER A 211 9.81 -16.72 6.43
C SER A 211 10.05 -18.13 7.00
N LYS A 212 9.36 -18.49 8.08
CA LYS A 212 9.44 -19.85 8.66
C LYS A 212 8.87 -20.89 7.71
N GLU A 213 7.74 -20.62 7.08
CA GLU A 213 7.17 -21.51 6.04
C GLU A 213 8.16 -21.70 4.86
N ALA A 214 8.93 -20.67 4.53
CA ALA A 214 9.96 -20.77 3.48
C ALA A 214 11.15 -21.63 3.93
N GLU A 215 11.60 -21.50 5.19
CA GLU A 215 12.67 -22.32 5.78
C GLU A 215 12.26 -23.80 5.87
N GLU A 216 10.99 -24.08 6.16
CA GLU A 216 10.40 -25.42 6.24
C GLU A 216 10.04 -26.00 4.85
N GLY A 217 10.17 -25.23 3.76
CA GLY A 217 9.82 -25.65 2.41
C GLY A 217 8.31 -25.72 2.12
N VAL A 218 7.46 -25.20 3.01
CA VAL A 218 6.01 -25.10 2.85
C VAL A 218 5.65 -23.98 1.87
N PHE A 219 6.28 -22.82 2.00
CA PHE A 219 6.24 -21.76 1.01
C PHE A 219 7.53 -21.77 0.19
N VAL A 220 7.42 -21.88 -1.13
CA VAL A 220 8.59 -21.82 -2.02
C VAL A 220 8.61 -20.42 -2.67
N PRO A 221 9.59 -19.56 -2.34
CA PRO A 221 9.68 -18.24 -2.92
C PRO A 221 9.82 -18.29 -4.44
N ALA A 222 9.18 -17.35 -5.14
CA ALA A 222 9.40 -17.17 -6.57
C ALA A 222 10.84 -16.72 -6.83
N SER A 223 11.43 -17.16 -7.92
CA SER A 223 12.70 -16.65 -8.42
C SER A 223 12.54 -15.22 -8.96
N GLU A 224 13.64 -14.46 -9.06
CA GLU A 224 13.58 -13.10 -9.60
C GLU A 224 13.06 -13.06 -11.03
N ILE A 225 13.39 -14.07 -11.84
CA ILE A 225 12.85 -14.16 -13.20
C ILE A 225 11.34 -14.36 -13.22
N GLU A 226 10.78 -15.19 -12.31
CA GLU A 226 9.34 -15.39 -12.18
C GLU A 226 8.64 -14.11 -11.72
N ILE A 227 9.24 -13.36 -10.79
CA ILE A 227 8.71 -12.07 -10.30
C ILE A 227 8.66 -11.03 -11.42
N LEU A 228 9.72 -10.95 -12.23
CA LEU A 228 9.76 -10.03 -13.38
C LEU A 228 8.76 -10.43 -14.48
N GLU A 229 8.56 -11.73 -14.72
CA GLU A 229 7.53 -12.22 -15.64
C GLU A 229 6.11 -11.97 -15.11
N GLU A 230 5.90 -12.07 -13.77
CA GLU A 230 4.65 -11.68 -13.12
C GLU A 230 4.36 -10.19 -13.33
N GLU A 231 5.35 -9.31 -13.13
CA GLU A 231 5.19 -7.87 -13.33
C GLU A 231 4.84 -7.54 -14.78
N LYS A 232 5.51 -8.17 -15.76
CA LYS A 232 5.16 -8.02 -17.19
C LYS A 232 3.75 -8.49 -17.50
N ALA A 233 3.34 -9.63 -16.93
CA ALA A 233 2.00 -10.16 -17.12
C ALA A 233 0.95 -9.22 -16.52
N LEU A 234 1.20 -8.69 -15.33
CA LEU A 234 0.34 -7.71 -14.67
C LEU A 234 0.15 -6.46 -15.55
N ILE A 235 1.25 -5.85 -16.03
CA ILE A 235 1.22 -4.68 -16.91
C ILE A 235 0.42 -4.94 -18.20
N ARG A 236 0.54 -6.16 -18.79
CA ARG A 236 -0.21 -6.54 -20.00
C ARG A 236 -1.71 -6.75 -19.75
N CYS A 237 -2.08 -7.27 -18.58
CA CYS A 237 -3.47 -7.63 -18.26
C CYS A 237 -4.28 -6.47 -17.68
N ILE A 238 -3.63 -5.38 -17.26
CA ILE A 238 -4.33 -4.19 -16.78
C ILE A 238 -4.88 -3.39 -17.98
N ASP A 239 -6.21 -3.23 -17.99
CA ASP A 239 -6.97 -2.47 -19.00
C ASP A 239 -7.54 -1.20 -18.35
N LEU A 240 -6.64 -0.30 -17.96
CA LEU A 240 -6.96 0.98 -17.33
C LEU A 240 -6.29 2.12 -18.09
N GLU A 241 -6.99 3.25 -18.22
CA GLU A 241 -6.48 4.43 -18.88
C GLU A 241 -5.97 5.49 -17.90
N ASN A 242 -4.81 6.07 -18.21
CA ASN A 242 -4.19 7.17 -17.45
C ASN A 242 -3.87 6.85 -15.99
N VAL A 243 -3.64 5.58 -15.67
CA VAL A 243 -3.28 5.15 -14.31
C VAL A 243 -1.76 5.02 -14.17
N PRO A 244 -1.12 5.76 -13.25
CA PRO A 244 0.29 5.57 -12.95
C PRO A 244 0.56 4.19 -12.35
N PHE A 245 1.62 3.54 -12.82
CA PHE A 245 2.17 2.31 -12.28
C PHE A 245 3.57 2.59 -11.70
N TYR A 246 3.76 2.33 -10.41
CA TYR A 246 5.01 2.55 -9.70
C TYR A 246 5.55 1.22 -9.15
N GLY A 247 6.43 0.58 -9.93
CA GLY A 247 7.25 -0.56 -9.54
C GLY A 247 8.68 -0.11 -9.23
N ILE A 248 8.84 0.92 -8.41
CA ILE A 248 10.16 1.52 -8.06
C ILE A 248 10.48 1.34 -6.58
N HIS A 249 9.82 0.39 -5.90
CA HIS A 249 10.12 0.10 -4.51
C HIS A 249 11.55 -0.44 -4.35
N PRO A 250 12.29 -0.12 -3.26
CA PRO A 250 13.64 -0.64 -3.04
C PRO A 250 13.76 -2.17 -3.06
N THR A 251 12.66 -2.88 -2.76
CA THR A 251 12.64 -4.35 -2.83
C THR A 251 12.54 -4.89 -4.26
N ASN A 252 12.26 -4.06 -5.27
CA ASN A 252 12.12 -4.53 -6.64
C ASN A 252 13.48 -4.77 -7.29
N THR A 253 13.60 -5.84 -8.06
CA THR A 253 14.82 -6.20 -8.80
C THR A 253 15.18 -5.17 -9.85
N LEU A 254 14.16 -4.62 -10.50
CA LEU A 254 14.28 -3.56 -11.51
C LEU A 254 13.29 -2.44 -11.20
N PRO A 255 13.72 -1.18 -11.23
CA PRO A 255 12.79 -0.07 -11.10
C PRO A 255 12.01 0.14 -12.40
N VAL A 256 10.70 -0.04 -12.33
CA VAL A 256 9.78 0.10 -13.48
C VAL A 256 8.66 1.06 -13.13
N SER A 257 8.43 2.08 -13.96
CA SER A 257 7.32 3.01 -13.76
C SER A 257 6.83 3.59 -15.08
N GLY A 258 5.56 3.96 -15.11
CA GLY A 258 4.93 4.55 -16.29
C GLY A 258 3.46 4.84 -16.07
N THR A 259 2.78 5.24 -17.13
CA THR A 259 1.32 5.46 -17.15
C THR A 259 0.68 4.45 -18.08
N LEU A 260 -0.25 3.67 -17.54
CA LEU A 260 -1.01 2.67 -18.28
C LEU A 260 -2.07 3.35 -19.17
N PRO A 261 -2.35 2.86 -20.38
CA PRO A 261 -1.62 1.84 -21.12
C PRO A 261 -0.46 2.42 -21.95
N ARG A 262 -0.33 3.75 -21.98
CA ARG A 262 0.60 4.50 -22.85
C ARG A 262 2.04 3.96 -22.79
N ASP A 263 2.50 3.65 -21.59
CA ASP A 263 3.90 3.27 -21.34
C ASP A 263 4.11 1.75 -21.22
N ASN A 264 3.08 0.92 -21.47
CA ASN A 264 3.14 -0.54 -21.27
C ASN A 264 4.34 -1.16 -21.97
N GLN A 265 4.50 -0.91 -23.28
CA GLN A 265 5.59 -1.51 -24.05
C GLN A 265 6.95 -1.06 -23.54
N ARG A 266 7.12 0.23 -23.22
CA ARG A 266 8.37 0.77 -22.67
C ARG A 266 8.74 0.13 -21.32
N MET A 267 7.76 -0.10 -20.45
CA MET A 267 7.96 -0.79 -19.16
C MET A 267 8.39 -2.24 -19.38
N ILE A 268 7.71 -2.97 -20.25
CA ILE A 268 8.03 -4.36 -20.62
C ILE A 268 9.43 -4.45 -21.22
N ASP A 269 9.77 -3.58 -22.18
CA ASP A 269 11.11 -3.54 -22.79
C ASP A 269 12.21 -3.23 -21.74
N THR A 270 11.88 -2.44 -20.72
CA THR A 270 12.80 -2.16 -19.62
C THR A 270 13.08 -3.41 -18.78
N ILE A 271 12.03 -4.19 -18.50
CA ILE A 271 12.17 -5.48 -17.80
C ILE A 271 12.98 -6.47 -18.65
N ASP A 272 12.66 -6.62 -19.96
CA ASP A 272 13.34 -7.56 -20.87
C ASP A 272 14.83 -7.22 -21.02
N ARG A 273 15.18 -5.93 -21.14
CA ARG A 273 16.56 -5.46 -21.13
C ARG A 273 17.26 -5.76 -19.80
N GLY A 274 16.55 -5.56 -18.68
CA GLY A 274 17.08 -5.87 -17.36
C GLY A 274 17.38 -7.37 -17.20
N ILE A 275 16.47 -8.24 -17.60
CA ILE A 275 16.64 -9.69 -17.59
C ILE A 275 17.86 -10.09 -18.46
N SER A 276 17.98 -9.53 -19.66
CA SER A 276 19.10 -9.81 -20.57
C SER A 276 20.44 -9.36 -19.98
N ARG A 277 20.47 -8.21 -19.30
CA ARG A 277 21.69 -7.66 -18.69
C ARG A 277 22.14 -8.42 -17.45
N LEU A 278 21.19 -8.82 -16.58
CA LEU A 278 21.50 -9.55 -15.35
C LEU A 278 21.81 -11.02 -15.62
N GLY A 279 21.23 -11.58 -16.66
CA GLY A 279 21.37 -12.99 -17.03
C GLY A 279 20.40 -13.90 -16.26
N LYS A 280 19.88 -14.93 -16.93
CA LYS A 280 18.90 -15.85 -16.37
C LYS A 280 19.39 -16.61 -15.15
N ASP A 281 20.68 -16.98 -15.15
CA ASP A 281 21.28 -17.76 -14.06
C ASP A 281 21.30 -16.95 -12.75
N SER A 282 21.60 -15.64 -12.81
CA SER A 282 21.58 -14.78 -11.63
C SER A 282 20.16 -14.54 -11.10
N LEU A 283 19.15 -14.63 -11.96
CA LEU A 283 17.74 -14.43 -11.62
C LEU A 283 17.00 -15.74 -11.28
N ALA A 284 17.70 -16.88 -11.30
CA ALA A 284 17.09 -18.20 -11.06
C ALA A 284 16.66 -18.43 -9.60
N ASN A 285 17.14 -17.63 -8.67
CA ASN A 285 16.78 -17.70 -7.26
C ASN A 285 16.10 -16.40 -6.78
N SER A 286 15.46 -16.45 -5.63
CA SER A 286 14.97 -15.26 -4.93
C SER A 286 16.13 -14.51 -4.29
N PHE A 287 16.10 -13.17 -4.36
CA PHE A 287 17.10 -12.34 -3.69
C PHE A 287 16.76 -12.14 -2.22
N HIS A 288 17.80 -12.10 -1.40
CA HIS A 288 17.63 -11.71 0.00
C HIS A 288 17.33 -10.20 0.11
N ARG A 289 16.24 -9.84 0.79
CA ARG A 289 15.83 -8.47 1.07
C ARG A 289 15.87 -8.24 2.57
N ALA A 290 16.88 -7.50 3.05
CA ALA A 290 17.16 -7.35 4.48
C ALA A 290 16.21 -6.33 5.17
N SER A 291 15.62 -5.40 4.42
CA SER A 291 14.72 -4.36 4.95
C SER A 291 13.76 -3.85 3.87
N LEU A 292 12.71 -3.21 4.33
CA LEU A 292 11.80 -2.42 3.51
C LEU A 292 12.40 -1.05 3.18
#